data_250da8d6d0235ae4c7bb733a1521e3bd
#
_entry.id   250da8d6d0235ae4c7bb733a1521e3bd
#
_cell.length_a   1.000
_cell.length_b   1.000
_cell.length_c   1.000
_cell.angle_alpha   90.00
_cell.angle_beta   90.00
_cell.angle_gamma   90.00
#
_symmetry.space_group_name_H-M   'P 1'
#
loop_
_entity.id
_entity.type
_entity.pdbx_description
1 polymer ?
#
loop_
_entity_poly.entity_id
_entity_poly.type
_entity_poly.pdbx_seq_one_letter_code
_entity_poly.pdbx_strand_id
1 'polypeptide(L)'
;MARDTSPINFGSSDLRLPADLRGPLLEHIATLRERYLSRGWGGRVGFGQRPALIVIDLALAWTDPQEPGIGSDVDAVVQATGRLLDAARSGGVPIVFTTWAYDPAEPPSPHDPKSALRIGPGFAERLALDPRLGRRPTEKLLPKRYASAFKGTHLHEMLTALGVDTLIVTGVSTSHCVYATCRDATDSFRVIVPREAVGERCELMHEVNLLDIELDLGDVLPVAEVVEYLRRVPARQPEGRPASS
;
A
#
# COMPACT_ATOMS: atom_id res chain seq x y z
N MET A 1 18.84 -7.19 27.08
CA MET A 1 17.39 -7.33 27.09
C MET A 1 17.04 -8.26 25.93
N ALA A 2 16.36 -9.38 26.20
CA ALA A 2 15.81 -10.21 25.14
C ALA A 2 14.78 -9.36 24.36
N ARG A 3 14.85 -9.36 23.04
CA ARG A 3 13.83 -8.68 22.21
C ARG A 3 12.54 -9.49 22.34
N ASP A 4 11.45 -8.80 22.64
CA ASP A 4 10.12 -9.38 22.52
C ASP A 4 9.92 -9.81 21.05
N THR A 5 9.67 -11.08 20.85
CA THR A 5 9.44 -11.68 19.52
C THR A 5 7.97 -12.02 19.30
N SER A 6 7.10 -11.55 20.19
CA SER A 6 5.66 -11.72 20.02
C SER A 6 5.20 -11.11 18.70
N PRO A 7 4.22 -11.72 18.02
CA PRO A 7 3.64 -11.14 16.82
C PRO A 7 3.13 -9.73 17.07
N ILE A 8 3.45 -8.81 16.19
CA ILE A 8 2.92 -7.44 16.23
C ILE A 8 1.56 -7.48 15.53
N ASN A 9 0.50 -7.53 16.29
CA ASN A 9 -0.84 -7.49 15.75
C ASN A 9 -1.26 -6.03 15.50
N PHE A 10 -1.74 -5.73 14.29
CA PHE A 10 -2.46 -4.48 14.07
C PHE A 10 -3.65 -4.44 15.02
N GLY A 11 -3.55 -3.55 16.00
CA GLY A 11 -4.53 -3.50 17.07
C GLY A 11 -4.22 -4.36 18.30
N SER A 12 -2.99 -4.86 18.47
CA SER A 12 -2.54 -5.34 19.78
C SER A 12 -2.60 -4.20 20.79
N SER A 13 -2.88 -4.53 22.05
CA SER A 13 -3.18 -3.53 23.10
C SER A 13 -2.06 -2.54 23.34
N ASP A 14 -0.80 -2.94 23.11
CA ASP A 14 0.42 -2.14 23.26
C ASP A 14 0.72 -1.19 22.09
N LEU A 15 0.11 -1.44 20.94
CA LEU A 15 0.27 -0.62 19.73
C LEU A 15 -1.00 0.15 19.33
N ARG A 16 -2.10 -0.09 20.02
CA ARG A 16 -3.32 0.72 19.93
C ARG A 16 -3.15 2.02 20.71
N LEU A 17 -3.85 3.01 20.24
CA LEU A 17 -4.04 4.22 21.05
C LEU A 17 -4.86 3.85 22.32
N PRO A 18 -4.41 4.30 23.51
CA PRO A 18 -5.22 4.21 24.71
C PRO A 18 -6.61 4.79 24.48
N ALA A 19 -7.64 4.17 25.05
CA ALA A 19 -9.03 4.54 24.79
C ALA A 19 -9.35 6.00 25.15
N ASP A 20 -8.69 6.53 26.17
CA ASP A 20 -8.80 7.93 26.62
C ASP A 20 -8.10 8.93 25.70
N LEU A 21 -7.10 8.50 24.93
CA LEU A 21 -6.39 9.34 23.96
C LEU A 21 -6.94 9.22 22.54
N ARG A 22 -7.50 8.07 22.18
CA ARG A 22 -7.92 7.79 20.80
C ARG A 22 -8.93 8.82 20.29
N GLY A 23 -10.01 9.06 21.02
CA GLY A 23 -11.04 10.03 20.64
C GLY A 23 -10.47 11.44 20.48
N PRO A 24 -9.86 12.03 21.52
CA PRO A 24 -9.26 13.36 21.45
C PRO A 24 -8.19 13.51 20.37
N LEU A 25 -7.38 12.48 20.10
CA LEU A 25 -6.38 12.52 19.03
C LEU A 25 -7.02 12.59 17.64
N LEU A 26 -8.01 11.74 17.37
CA LEU A 26 -8.70 11.74 16.08
C LEU A 26 -9.45 13.05 15.83
N GLU A 27 -10.07 13.65 16.86
CA GLU A 27 -10.68 14.99 16.79
C GLU A 27 -9.62 16.07 16.52
N HIS A 28 -8.45 15.94 17.15
CA HIS A 28 -7.36 16.88 16.90
C HIS A 28 -6.82 16.77 15.48
N ILE A 29 -6.64 15.55 14.96
CA ILE A 29 -6.23 15.28 13.57
C ILE A 29 -7.26 15.90 12.59
N ALA A 30 -8.55 15.71 12.84
CA ALA A 30 -9.60 16.30 12.02
C ALA A 30 -9.53 17.84 12.05
N THR A 31 -9.32 18.43 13.24
CA THR A 31 -9.13 19.89 13.40
C THR A 31 -7.91 20.40 12.65
N LEU A 32 -6.79 19.68 12.71
CA LEU A 32 -5.58 20.04 11.96
C LEU A 32 -5.85 20.01 10.46
N ARG A 33 -6.49 18.95 9.97
CA ARG A 33 -6.89 18.83 8.57
C ARG A 33 -7.70 20.05 8.10
N GLU A 34 -8.73 20.43 8.84
CA GLU A 34 -9.54 21.62 8.52
C GLU A 34 -8.72 22.91 8.50
N ARG A 35 -7.80 23.08 9.45
CA ARG A 35 -6.90 24.23 9.51
C ARG A 35 -5.94 24.30 8.32
N TYR A 36 -5.44 23.18 7.83
CA TYR A 36 -4.61 23.12 6.63
C TYR A 36 -5.45 23.48 5.40
N LEU A 37 -6.61 22.87 5.24
CA LEU A 37 -7.54 23.14 4.14
C LEU A 37 -7.93 24.62 4.08
N SER A 38 -8.24 25.25 5.22
CA SER A 38 -8.60 26.68 5.29
C SER A 38 -7.45 27.61 4.90
N ARG A 39 -6.21 27.10 4.87
CA ARG A 39 -5.00 27.84 4.43
C ARG A 39 -4.58 27.50 3.01
N GLY A 40 -5.36 26.70 2.28
CA GLY A 40 -5.09 26.33 0.90
C GLY A 40 -4.20 25.10 0.72
N TRP A 41 -3.90 24.35 1.78
CA TRP A 41 -3.21 23.06 1.72
C TRP A 41 -4.20 21.91 1.59
N GLY A 42 -3.75 20.75 1.13
CA GLY A 42 -4.57 19.54 1.10
C GLY A 42 -5.69 19.60 0.04
N GLY A 43 -5.46 20.29 -1.07
CA GLY A 43 -6.37 20.28 -2.21
C GLY A 43 -6.50 18.87 -2.83
N ARG A 44 -7.69 18.53 -3.33
CA ARG A 44 -7.93 17.21 -3.95
C ARG A 44 -7.26 17.09 -5.30
N VAL A 45 -6.52 15.98 -5.51
CA VAL A 45 -5.99 15.61 -6.83
C VAL A 45 -7.06 14.99 -7.73
N GLY A 46 -8.08 14.37 -7.13
CA GLY A 46 -9.20 13.74 -7.80
C GLY A 46 -8.82 12.53 -8.64
N PHE A 47 -9.83 11.87 -9.20
CA PHE A 47 -9.64 10.74 -10.10
C PHE A 47 -9.29 11.20 -11.51
N GLY A 48 -8.33 10.51 -12.14
CA GLY A 48 -8.05 10.64 -13.57
C GLY A 48 -8.89 9.70 -14.42
N GLN A 49 -8.36 9.34 -15.59
CA GLN A 49 -9.07 8.49 -16.55
C GLN A 49 -8.42 7.10 -16.73
N ARG A 50 -7.15 6.96 -16.36
CA ARG A 50 -6.36 5.73 -16.60
C ARG A 50 -5.70 5.26 -15.30
N PRO A 51 -6.48 4.63 -14.40
CA PRO A 51 -5.95 4.13 -13.14
C PRO A 51 -5.08 2.91 -13.32
N ALA A 52 -4.19 2.68 -12.31
CA ALA A 52 -3.61 1.40 -11.99
C ALA A 52 -3.78 1.15 -10.48
N LEU A 53 -3.91 -0.11 -10.09
CA LEU A 53 -3.96 -0.54 -8.69
C LEU A 53 -2.62 -1.16 -8.32
N ILE A 54 -1.99 -0.67 -7.26
CA ILE A 54 -0.80 -1.29 -6.68
C ILE A 54 -1.10 -1.83 -5.28
N VAL A 55 -0.74 -3.09 -5.05
CA VAL A 55 -0.90 -3.80 -3.79
C VAL A 55 0.47 -3.99 -3.16
N ILE A 56 0.75 -3.19 -2.13
CA ILE A 56 2.05 -3.12 -1.48
C ILE A 56 2.17 -4.19 -0.41
N ASP A 57 3.09 -5.13 -0.59
CA ASP A 57 3.65 -6.06 0.39
C ASP A 57 2.62 -6.85 1.23
N LEU A 58 1.43 -7.13 0.70
CA LEU A 58 0.50 -8.08 1.33
C LEU A 58 0.99 -9.52 1.08
N ALA A 59 2.15 -9.85 1.64
CA ALA A 59 2.75 -11.16 1.65
C ALA A 59 2.65 -11.79 3.05
N LEU A 60 2.75 -13.10 3.16
CA LEU A 60 2.56 -13.86 4.40
C LEU A 60 3.41 -13.34 5.57
N ALA A 61 4.64 -12.88 5.30
CA ALA A 61 5.49 -12.27 6.31
C ALA A 61 4.85 -11.05 7.02
N TRP A 62 3.91 -10.37 6.39
CA TRP A 62 3.22 -9.20 6.95
C TRP A 62 1.77 -9.47 7.32
N THR A 63 1.11 -10.41 6.63
CA THR A 63 -0.32 -10.66 6.81
C THR A 63 -0.62 -11.84 7.74
N ASP A 64 0.38 -12.65 8.07
CA ASP A 64 0.24 -13.70 9.08
C ASP A 64 0.55 -13.11 10.47
N PRO A 65 -0.45 -12.99 11.38
CA PRO A 65 -0.24 -12.47 12.71
C PRO A 65 0.66 -13.35 13.59
N GLN A 66 0.95 -14.57 13.16
CA GLN A 66 1.87 -15.48 13.86
C GLN A 66 3.32 -15.30 13.41
N GLU A 67 3.58 -14.50 12.37
CA GLU A 67 4.95 -14.28 11.90
C GLU A 67 5.74 -13.40 12.89
N PRO A 68 6.84 -13.91 13.44
CA PRO A 68 7.58 -13.19 14.47
C PRO A 68 8.17 -11.86 13.98
N GLY A 69 7.90 -10.81 14.69
CA GLY A 69 8.54 -9.50 14.57
C GLY A 69 7.92 -8.54 13.55
N ILE A 70 7.19 -9.02 12.52
CA ILE A 70 6.58 -8.15 11.50
C ILE A 70 5.15 -8.52 11.14
N GLY A 71 4.72 -9.74 11.43
CA GLY A 71 3.35 -10.16 11.17
C GLY A 71 2.33 -9.30 11.92
N SER A 72 1.23 -8.99 11.27
CA SER A 72 0.19 -8.13 11.81
C SER A 72 -1.19 -8.67 11.45
N ASP A 73 -2.17 -8.46 12.32
CA ASP A 73 -3.56 -8.71 11.97
C ASP A 73 -4.05 -7.58 11.05
N VAL A 74 -3.96 -7.84 9.76
CA VAL A 74 -4.42 -6.94 8.70
C VAL A 74 -5.53 -7.56 7.86
N ASP A 75 -6.31 -8.46 8.44
CA ASP A 75 -7.40 -9.15 7.74
C ASP A 75 -8.39 -8.18 7.10
N ALA A 76 -8.75 -7.11 7.79
CA ALA A 76 -9.63 -6.07 7.27
C ALA A 76 -9.01 -5.38 6.01
N VAL A 77 -7.70 -5.16 6.01
CA VAL A 77 -6.97 -4.57 4.87
C VAL A 77 -6.97 -5.53 3.67
N VAL A 78 -6.72 -6.82 3.91
CA VAL A 78 -6.75 -7.86 2.86
C VAL A 78 -8.15 -7.94 2.24
N GLN A 79 -9.21 -7.96 3.07
CA GLN A 79 -10.60 -7.98 2.59
C GLN A 79 -10.96 -6.71 1.79
N ALA A 80 -10.55 -5.54 2.27
CA ALA A 80 -10.79 -4.27 1.58
C ALA A 80 -10.05 -4.22 0.24
N THR A 81 -8.79 -4.68 0.21
CA THR A 81 -8.00 -4.81 -1.03
C THR A 81 -8.65 -5.80 -1.99
N GLY A 82 -9.22 -6.91 -1.51
CA GLY A 82 -9.98 -7.86 -2.33
C GLY A 82 -11.12 -7.21 -3.11
N ARG A 83 -11.92 -6.34 -2.47
CA ARG A 83 -12.99 -5.59 -3.14
C ARG A 83 -12.47 -4.68 -4.26
N LEU A 84 -11.32 -4.04 -4.05
CA LEU A 84 -10.66 -3.20 -5.06
C LEU A 84 -10.11 -4.04 -6.22
N LEU A 85 -9.52 -5.20 -5.93
CA LEU A 85 -9.05 -6.14 -6.93
C LEU A 85 -10.18 -6.61 -7.84
N ASP A 86 -11.33 -6.96 -7.27
CA ASP A 86 -12.50 -7.39 -8.05
C ASP A 86 -13.02 -6.29 -8.98
N ALA A 87 -13.08 -5.05 -8.47
CA ALA A 87 -13.48 -3.90 -9.29
C ALA A 87 -12.47 -3.59 -10.39
N ALA A 88 -11.18 -3.58 -10.07
CA ALA A 88 -10.09 -3.35 -11.03
C ALA A 88 -10.07 -4.43 -12.13
N ARG A 89 -10.23 -5.70 -11.75
CA ARG A 89 -10.30 -6.84 -12.68
C ARG A 89 -11.48 -6.73 -13.64
N SER A 90 -12.63 -6.31 -13.14
CA SER A 90 -13.83 -6.11 -13.95
C SER A 90 -13.68 -4.97 -14.95
N GLY A 91 -12.94 -3.92 -14.62
CA GLY A 91 -12.64 -2.77 -15.48
C GLY A 91 -11.41 -2.95 -16.37
N GLY A 92 -10.70 -4.08 -16.31
CA GLY A 92 -9.45 -4.29 -17.04
C GLY A 92 -8.33 -3.33 -16.61
N VAL A 93 -8.40 -2.83 -15.38
CA VAL A 93 -7.40 -1.91 -14.80
C VAL A 93 -6.11 -2.69 -14.51
N PRO A 94 -4.93 -2.16 -14.89
CA PRO A 94 -3.65 -2.78 -14.56
C PRO A 94 -3.46 -2.97 -13.05
N ILE A 95 -3.01 -4.14 -12.66
CA ILE A 95 -2.75 -4.50 -11.26
C ILE A 95 -1.29 -4.89 -11.10
N VAL A 96 -0.64 -4.29 -10.09
CA VAL A 96 0.74 -4.57 -9.70
C VAL A 96 0.76 -4.98 -8.25
N PHE A 97 1.34 -6.13 -7.97
CA PHE A 97 1.64 -6.56 -6.61
C PHE A 97 3.12 -6.35 -6.33
N THR A 98 3.47 -5.97 -5.11
CA THR A 98 4.85 -5.97 -4.67
C THR A 98 5.09 -7.00 -3.58
N THR A 99 6.32 -7.46 -3.52
CA THR A 99 6.87 -8.24 -2.41
C THR A 99 8.33 -7.88 -2.26
N TRP A 100 8.94 -8.24 -1.15
CA TRP A 100 10.35 -7.94 -0.98
C TRP A 100 11.23 -8.85 -1.86
N ALA A 101 12.22 -8.24 -2.54
CA ALA A 101 13.26 -8.97 -3.24
C ALA A 101 14.31 -9.43 -2.22
N TYR A 102 14.37 -10.73 -1.97
CA TYR A 102 15.39 -11.32 -1.14
C TYR A 102 16.43 -12.02 -2.01
N ASP A 103 17.69 -11.59 -1.87
CA ASP A 103 18.84 -12.25 -2.45
C ASP A 103 19.89 -12.47 -1.35
N PRO A 104 20.22 -13.73 -1.01
CA PRO A 104 21.21 -14.03 0.01
C PRO A 104 22.63 -13.60 -0.36
N ALA A 105 22.91 -13.32 -1.63
CA ALA A 105 24.19 -12.80 -2.09
C ALA A 105 24.34 -11.29 -1.92
N GLU A 106 23.25 -10.56 -1.68
CA GLU A 106 23.33 -9.12 -1.42
C GLU A 106 23.84 -8.82 0.00
N PRO A 107 24.77 -7.86 0.16
CA PRO A 107 25.24 -7.46 1.47
C PRO A 107 24.10 -6.81 2.28
N PRO A 108 24.14 -6.90 3.63
CA PRO A 108 23.21 -6.20 4.49
C PRO A 108 23.23 -4.69 4.22
N SER A 109 22.05 -4.08 4.22
CA SER A 109 21.96 -2.62 4.12
C SER A 109 22.19 -1.95 5.48
N PRO A 110 22.59 -0.68 5.52
CA PRO A 110 22.67 0.08 6.78
C PRO A 110 21.33 0.19 7.52
N HIS A 111 20.21 -0.08 6.84
CA HIS A 111 18.86 -0.07 7.41
C HIS A 111 18.51 -1.39 8.13
N ASP A 112 19.12 -2.50 7.78
CA ASP A 112 18.75 -3.82 8.30
C ASP A 112 18.74 -3.91 9.83
N PRO A 113 19.63 -3.23 10.59
CA PRO A 113 19.52 -3.18 12.05
C PRO A 113 18.24 -2.54 12.59
N LYS A 114 17.55 -1.73 11.78
CA LYS A 114 16.24 -1.13 12.12
C LYS A 114 15.07 -2.04 11.79
N SER A 115 15.29 -3.03 10.92
CA SER A 115 14.26 -3.96 10.50
C SER A 115 14.04 -5.06 11.55
N ALA A 116 12.78 -5.43 11.77
CA ALA A 116 12.42 -6.60 12.57
C ALA A 116 12.40 -7.89 11.73
N LEU A 117 12.66 -7.79 10.42
CA LEU A 117 12.71 -8.95 9.53
C LEU A 117 13.74 -9.97 10.01
N ARG A 118 13.32 -11.22 10.10
CA ARG A 118 14.18 -12.35 10.43
C ARG A 118 14.45 -13.15 9.18
N ILE A 119 15.62 -12.92 8.57
CA ILE A 119 16.09 -13.69 7.43
C ILE A 119 16.63 -15.02 7.95
N GLY A 120 16.09 -16.12 7.48
CA GLY A 120 16.47 -17.47 7.91
C GLY A 120 15.80 -18.54 7.04
N PRO A 121 15.95 -19.82 7.39
CA PRO A 121 15.29 -20.90 6.65
C PRO A 121 13.79 -20.66 6.49
N GLY A 122 13.25 -20.88 5.30
CA GLY A 122 11.83 -20.67 4.99
C GLY A 122 11.42 -19.21 4.79
N PHE A 123 12.35 -18.25 4.82
CA PHE A 123 12.01 -16.84 4.67
C PHE A 123 11.47 -16.51 3.26
N ALA A 124 12.01 -17.13 2.22
CA ALA A 124 11.56 -16.90 0.85
C ALA A 124 10.08 -17.31 0.65
N GLU A 125 9.65 -18.40 1.28
CA GLU A 125 8.25 -18.86 1.24
C GLU A 125 7.30 -17.85 1.90
N ARG A 126 7.75 -17.18 2.93
CA ARG A 126 6.98 -16.14 3.65
C ARG A 126 6.85 -14.83 2.86
N LEU A 127 7.65 -14.65 1.82
CA LEU A 127 7.52 -13.55 0.87
C LEU A 127 6.45 -13.81 -0.21
N ALA A 128 5.86 -15.02 -0.24
CA ALA A 128 4.71 -15.29 -1.08
C ALA A 128 3.54 -14.37 -0.72
N LEU A 129 2.84 -13.89 -1.75
CA LEU A 129 1.64 -13.08 -1.53
C LEU A 129 0.58 -13.85 -0.76
N ASP A 130 -0.20 -13.15 0.03
CA ASP A 130 -1.35 -13.72 0.73
C ASP A 130 -2.30 -14.36 -0.28
N PRO A 131 -2.60 -15.66 -0.16
CA PRO A 131 -3.41 -16.39 -1.14
C PRO A 131 -4.84 -15.87 -1.25
N ARG A 132 -5.34 -15.18 -0.22
CA ARG A 132 -6.68 -14.55 -0.22
C ARG A 132 -6.83 -13.46 -1.26
N LEU A 133 -5.74 -12.86 -1.73
CA LEU A 133 -5.73 -11.87 -2.80
C LEU A 133 -6.00 -12.47 -4.19
N GLY A 134 -5.81 -13.78 -4.34
CA GLY A 134 -6.09 -14.50 -5.58
C GLY A 134 -5.36 -13.91 -6.79
N ARG A 135 -4.07 -13.55 -6.65
CA ARG A 135 -3.28 -12.99 -7.74
C ARG A 135 -3.33 -13.88 -8.99
N ARG A 136 -3.63 -13.27 -10.14
CA ARG A 136 -3.67 -13.97 -11.43
C ARG A 136 -2.29 -13.98 -12.09
N PRO A 137 -1.95 -15.01 -12.89
CA PRO A 137 -0.65 -15.06 -13.60
C PRO A 137 -0.38 -13.86 -14.52
N THR A 138 -1.45 -13.23 -15.04
CA THR A 138 -1.37 -12.04 -15.91
C THR A 138 -1.15 -10.74 -15.14
N GLU A 139 -1.30 -10.74 -13.82
CA GLU A 139 -1.07 -9.58 -12.98
C GLU A 139 0.40 -9.48 -12.59
N LYS A 140 0.97 -8.29 -12.66
CA LYS A 140 2.40 -8.09 -12.42
C LYS A 140 2.75 -8.35 -10.96
N LEU A 141 3.78 -9.16 -10.72
CA LEU A 141 4.51 -9.20 -9.45
C LEU A 141 5.83 -8.45 -9.64
N LEU A 142 6.07 -7.47 -8.78
CA LEU A 142 7.25 -6.60 -8.78
C LEU A 142 8.01 -6.78 -7.47
N PRO A 143 9.07 -7.60 -7.43
CA PRO A 143 9.94 -7.68 -6.28
C PRO A 143 10.68 -6.35 -6.10
N LYS A 144 10.73 -5.84 -4.85
CA LYS A 144 11.40 -4.58 -4.53
C LYS A 144 12.34 -4.74 -3.33
N ARG A 145 13.45 -4.04 -3.36
CA ARG A 145 14.48 -4.04 -2.31
C ARG A 145 14.28 -2.90 -1.29
N TYR A 146 13.66 -1.81 -1.73
CA TYR A 146 13.48 -0.61 -0.93
C TYR A 146 12.03 -0.40 -0.53
N ALA A 147 11.78 0.52 0.41
CA ALA A 147 10.43 0.81 0.88
C ALA A 147 9.52 1.24 -0.28
N SER A 148 9.93 2.22 -1.07
CA SER A 148 9.18 2.64 -2.26
C SER A 148 9.19 1.57 -3.35
N ALA A 149 8.05 1.36 -3.98
CA ALA A 149 7.90 0.49 -5.13
C ALA A 149 8.56 1.06 -6.40
N PHE A 150 8.90 2.33 -6.42
CA PHE A 150 9.59 2.97 -7.55
C PHE A 150 11.11 2.82 -7.47
N LYS A 151 11.66 2.87 -6.27
CA LYS A 151 13.12 2.86 -6.09
C LYS A 151 13.74 1.52 -6.47
N GLY A 152 14.62 1.55 -7.45
CA GLY A 152 15.36 0.37 -7.92
C GLY A 152 14.48 -0.65 -8.67
N THR A 153 13.36 -0.21 -9.23
CA THR A 153 12.46 -1.01 -10.07
C THR A 153 12.15 -0.28 -11.36
N HIS A 154 11.44 -0.92 -12.27
CA HIS A 154 10.95 -0.33 -13.52
C HIS A 154 9.46 0.08 -13.44
N LEU A 155 8.94 0.36 -12.24
CA LEU A 155 7.52 0.66 -12.05
C LEU A 155 7.10 1.93 -12.79
N HIS A 156 7.91 2.99 -12.71
CA HIS A 156 7.61 4.27 -13.35
C HIS A 156 7.48 4.12 -14.87
N GLU A 157 8.46 3.48 -15.50
CA GLU A 157 8.49 3.24 -16.94
C GLU A 157 7.30 2.39 -17.38
N MET A 158 6.97 1.35 -16.60
CA MET A 158 5.83 0.49 -16.89
C MET A 158 4.50 1.25 -16.81
N LEU A 159 4.27 2.04 -15.77
CA LEU A 159 3.05 2.84 -15.60
C LEU A 159 2.94 3.90 -16.69
N THR A 160 4.04 4.55 -17.04
CA THR A 160 4.12 5.55 -18.11
C THR A 160 3.81 4.92 -19.47
N ALA A 161 4.42 3.78 -19.80
CA ALA A 161 4.13 3.05 -21.03
C ALA A 161 2.66 2.61 -21.14
N LEU A 162 2.02 2.31 -20.01
CA LEU A 162 0.59 2.04 -19.94
C LEU A 162 -0.27 3.33 -19.96
N GLY A 163 0.32 4.51 -20.00
CA GLY A 163 -0.40 5.79 -19.99
C GLY A 163 -1.21 6.00 -18.70
N VAL A 164 -0.77 5.44 -17.59
CA VAL A 164 -1.43 5.61 -16.28
C VAL A 164 -1.35 7.06 -15.85
N ASP A 165 -2.44 7.62 -15.34
CA ASP A 165 -2.52 8.97 -14.77
C ASP A 165 -2.91 8.97 -13.29
N THR A 166 -3.38 7.83 -12.78
CA THR A 166 -3.88 7.67 -11.40
C THR A 166 -3.36 6.38 -10.81
N LEU A 167 -2.69 6.47 -9.67
CA LEU A 167 -2.18 5.31 -8.93
C LEU A 167 -2.98 5.11 -7.65
N ILE A 168 -3.71 4.00 -7.57
CA ILE A 168 -4.42 3.58 -6.37
C ILE A 168 -3.47 2.72 -5.55
N VAL A 169 -3.09 3.19 -4.36
CA VAL A 169 -2.07 2.56 -3.50
C VAL A 169 -2.74 1.87 -2.32
N THR A 170 -2.52 0.56 -2.18
CA THR A 170 -3.05 -0.27 -1.09
C THR A 170 -1.94 -1.07 -0.42
N GLY A 171 -2.23 -1.70 0.71
CA GLY A 171 -1.32 -2.64 1.37
C GLY A 171 -0.68 -2.11 2.64
N VAL A 172 0.54 -2.56 2.91
CA VAL A 172 1.26 -2.31 4.16
C VAL A 172 2.72 -1.88 3.94
N SER A 173 3.35 -1.16 4.88
CA SER A 173 2.74 -0.48 6.03
C SER A 173 2.50 0.97 5.69
N THR A 174 1.43 1.56 6.20
CA THR A 174 1.03 2.94 5.90
C THR A 174 2.18 3.93 6.10
N SER A 175 2.91 3.84 7.22
CA SER A 175 4.01 4.73 7.55
C SER A 175 5.33 4.40 6.84
N HIS A 176 5.38 3.34 6.05
CA HIS A 176 6.64 2.87 5.45
C HIS A 176 6.52 2.67 3.94
N CYS A 177 6.21 1.45 3.48
CA CYS A 177 6.22 1.15 2.04
C CYS A 177 5.09 1.88 1.28
N VAL A 178 3.92 2.02 1.89
CA VAL A 178 2.79 2.79 1.31
C VAL A 178 3.18 4.26 1.21
N TYR A 179 3.61 4.88 2.31
CA TYR A 179 4.03 6.29 2.34
C TYR A 179 5.14 6.58 1.33
N ALA A 180 6.21 5.78 1.36
CA ALA A 180 7.35 5.96 0.46
C ALA A 180 6.93 5.83 -1.03
N THR A 181 6.01 4.92 -1.34
CA THR A 181 5.48 4.76 -2.70
C THR A 181 4.61 5.97 -3.10
N CYS A 182 3.76 6.47 -2.21
CA CYS A 182 2.99 7.68 -2.45
C CYS A 182 3.90 8.88 -2.71
N ARG A 183 4.96 9.03 -1.90
CA ARG A 183 5.92 10.13 -2.02
C ARG A 183 6.62 10.15 -3.38
N ASP A 184 7.07 9.00 -3.86
CA ASP A 184 7.71 8.91 -5.17
C ASP A 184 6.72 8.98 -6.35
N ALA A 185 5.42 8.74 -6.11
CA ALA A 185 4.38 8.76 -7.13
C ALA A 185 3.83 10.17 -7.39
N THR A 186 3.77 11.04 -6.36
CA THR A 186 2.95 12.27 -6.36
C THR A 186 3.33 13.28 -7.44
N ASP A 187 4.60 13.30 -7.87
CA ASP A 187 5.04 14.21 -8.93
C ASP A 187 4.63 13.76 -10.34
N SER A 188 4.21 12.50 -10.51
CA SER A 188 3.92 11.89 -11.81
C SER A 188 2.51 11.38 -11.97
N PHE A 189 1.83 11.05 -10.87
CA PHE A 189 0.52 10.40 -10.86
C PHE A 189 -0.40 11.06 -9.83
N ARG A 190 -1.71 11.06 -10.09
CA ARG A 190 -2.72 11.31 -9.05
C ARG A 190 -2.70 10.13 -8.10
N VAL A 191 -2.31 10.37 -6.87
CA VAL A 191 -2.24 9.32 -5.84
C VAL A 191 -3.58 9.24 -5.10
N ILE A 192 -4.14 8.03 -5.05
CA ILE A 192 -5.38 7.74 -4.31
C ILE A 192 -5.07 6.61 -3.32
N VAL A 193 -5.36 6.85 -2.05
CA VAL A 193 -5.17 5.88 -0.98
C VAL A 193 -6.53 5.49 -0.39
N PRO A 194 -7.05 4.29 -0.69
CA PRO A 194 -8.28 3.79 -0.07
C PRO A 194 -8.02 3.48 1.41
N ARG A 195 -8.57 4.29 2.32
CA ARG A 195 -8.26 4.27 3.76
C ARG A 195 -8.29 2.88 4.39
N GLU A 196 -9.34 2.10 4.12
CA GLU A 196 -9.52 0.79 4.73
C GLU A 196 -8.66 -0.31 4.06
N ALA A 197 -8.04 -0.01 2.92
CA ALA A 197 -7.17 -0.93 2.19
C ALA A 197 -5.68 -0.68 2.42
N VAL A 198 -5.32 0.16 3.37
CA VAL A 198 -3.96 0.32 3.87
C VAL A 198 -3.91 0.03 5.38
N GLY A 199 -2.81 -0.53 5.85
CA GLY A 199 -2.66 -0.95 7.23
C GLY A 199 -1.31 -0.59 7.83
N GLU A 200 -1.28 -0.58 9.16
CA GLU A 200 -0.09 -0.30 9.95
C GLU A 200 -0.14 -1.07 11.27
N ARG A 201 1.00 -1.49 11.77
CA ARG A 201 1.11 -2.15 13.08
C ARG A 201 0.83 -1.23 14.27
N CYS A 202 1.02 0.07 14.10
CA CYS A 202 0.83 1.08 15.15
C CYS A 202 -0.26 2.07 14.73
N GLU A 203 -1.34 2.18 15.52
CA GLU A 203 -2.50 3.02 15.20
C GLU A 203 -2.12 4.50 15.09
N LEU A 204 -1.26 5.00 15.98
CA LEU A 204 -0.80 6.38 15.92
C LEU A 204 -0.06 6.68 14.61
N MET A 205 0.87 5.79 14.23
CA MET A 205 1.62 5.96 12.98
C MET A 205 0.70 5.88 11.76
N HIS A 206 -0.32 5.03 11.79
CA HIS A 206 -1.32 4.95 10.74
C HIS A 206 -2.04 6.29 10.54
N GLU A 207 -2.63 6.82 11.60
CA GLU A 207 -3.44 8.03 11.54
C GLU A 207 -2.62 9.27 11.12
N VAL A 208 -1.43 9.44 11.69
CA VAL A 208 -0.55 10.57 11.36
C VAL A 208 -0.06 10.51 9.92
N ASN A 209 0.32 9.32 9.43
CA ASN A 209 0.78 9.20 8.04
C ASN A 209 -0.38 9.31 7.03
N LEU A 210 -1.58 8.88 7.36
CA LEU A 210 -2.75 9.14 6.52
C LEU A 210 -3.05 10.63 6.42
N LEU A 211 -2.93 11.39 7.52
CA LEU A 211 -3.07 12.84 7.49
C LEU A 211 -2.02 13.48 6.57
N ASP A 212 -0.76 13.07 6.70
CA ASP A 212 0.34 13.62 5.89
C ASP A 212 0.16 13.29 4.40
N ILE A 213 -0.23 12.05 4.07
CA ILE A 213 -0.58 11.66 2.70
C ILE A 213 -1.71 12.56 2.15
N GLU A 214 -2.77 12.77 2.93
CA GLU A 214 -3.93 13.56 2.50
C GLU A 214 -3.60 15.03 2.29
N LEU A 215 -2.68 15.58 3.07
CA LEU A 215 -2.32 16.99 2.98
C LEU A 215 -1.30 17.31 1.88
N ASP A 216 -0.42 16.37 1.52
CA ASP A 216 0.72 16.66 0.66
C ASP A 216 0.90 15.71 -0.54
N LEU A 217 0.42 14.47 -0.47
CA LEU A 217 0.79 13.44 -1.45
C LEU A 217 -0.37 12.98 -2.35
N GLY A 218 -1.60 12.94 -1.85
CA GLY A 218 -2.73 12.42 -2.60
C GLY A 218 -4.02 12.36 -1.79
N ASP A 219 -5.09 11.89 -2.39
CA ASP A 219 -6.38 11.81 -1.73
C ASP A 219 -6.53 10.53 -0.91
N VAL A 220 -6.86 10.65 0.37
CA VAL A 220 -7.27 9.52 1.22
C VAL A 220 -8.79 9.40 1.18
N LEU A 221 -9.30 8.31 0.59
CA LEU A 221 -10.72 8.13 0.29
C LEU A 221 -11.27 6.82 0.87
N PRO A 222 -12.59 6.74 1.15
CA PRO A 222 -13.22 5.47 1.46
C PRO A 222 -13.07 4.45 0.33
N VAL A 223 -12.86 3.17 0.66
CA VAL A 223 -12.79 2.07 -0.33
C VAL A 223 -14.03 2.05 -1.21
N ALA A 224 -15.21 2.33 -0.67
CA ALA A 224 -16.46 2.34 -1.44
C ALA A 224 -16.43 3.35 -2.60
N GLU A 225 -15.89 4.54 -2.39
CA GLU A 225 -15.76 5.58 -3.42
C GLU A 225 -14.79 5.14 -4.54
N VAL A 226 -13.67 4.52 -4.16
CA VAL A 226 -12.67 4.04 -5.11
C VAL A 226 -13.20 2.84 -5.92
N VAL A 227 -13.94 1.92 -5.29
CA VAL A 227 -14.61 0.81 -5.98
C VAL A 227 -15.63 1.34 -7.00
N GLU A 228 -16.40 2.36 -6.64
CA GLU A 228 -17.36 2.98 -7.56
C GLU A 228 -16.66 3.65 -8.74
N TYR A 229 -15.56 4.36 -8.50
CA TYR A 229 -14.73 4.90 -9.57
C TYR A 229 -14.22 3.81 -10.51
N LEU A 230 -13.61 2.74 -9.97
CA LEU A 230 -13.07 1.63 -10.77
C LEU A 230 -14.13 0.96 -11.66
N ARG A 231 -15.38 0.87 -11.19
CA ARG A 231 -16.51 0.32 -11.96
C ARG A 231 -16.95 1.20 -13.12
N ARG A 232 -16.67 2.50 -13.06
CA ARG A 232 -17.02 3.47 -14.10
C ARG A 232 -15.92 3.63 -15.16
N VAL A 233 -14.71 3.14 -14.89
CA VAL A 233 -13.60 3.19 -15.85
C VAL A 233 -13.97 2.38 -17.07
N PRO A 234 -13.92 2.97 -18.30
CA PRO A 234 -14.18 2.22 -19.52
C PRO A 234 -13.19 1.07 -19.65
N ALA A 235 -13.69 -0.13 -19.95
CA ALA A 235 -12.82 -1.29 -20.16
C ALA A 235 -11.77 -0.97 -21.22
N ARG A 236 -10.51 -1.17 -20.91
CA ARG A 236 -9.42 -1.01 -21.90
C ARG A 236 -9.67 -1.98 -23.04
N GLN A 237 -9.84 -1.47 -24.25
CA GLN A 237 -9.72 -2.31 -25.43
C GLN A 237 -8.24 -2.77 -25.51
N PRO A 238 -7.98 -4.07 -25.73
CA PRO A 238 -6.63 -4.51 -26.00
C PRO A 238 -6.16 -3.78 -27.28
N GLU A 239 -5.17 -2.90 -27.13
CA GLU A 239 -4.50 -2.34 -28.29
C GLU A 239 -3.99 -3.51 -29.14
N GLY A 240 -4.54 -3.63 -30.36
CA GLY A 240 -4.22 -4.72 -31.26
C GLY A 240 -2.71 -4.80 -31.44
N ARG A 241 -2.12 -5.91 -31.05
CA ARG A 241 -0.78 -6.25 -31.51
C ARG A 241 -0.82 -6.13 -33.03
N PRO A 242 0.06 -5.32 -33.68
CA PRO A 242 0.13 -5.34 -35.13
C PRO A 242 0.38 -6.78 -35.55
N ALA A 243 -0.43 -7.28 -36.48
CA ALA A 243 -0.26 -8.59 -37.04
C ALA A 243 1.19 -8.66 -37.57
N SER A 244 1.96 -9.61 -37.07
CA SER A 244 3.29 -9.91 -37.57
C SER A 244 3.14 -10.34 -39.04
N SER A 245 3.52 -9.44 -39.94
CA SER A 245 3.74 -9.73 -41.35
C SER A 245 5.00 -10.57 -41.52
#